data_ddfab795dcb613830fc4e76aa07f1713
#
_entry.id   ddfab795dcb613830fc4e76aa07f1713
#
_cell.length_a   1.000
_cell.length_b   1.000
_cell.length_c   1.000
_cell.angle_alpha   90.00
_cell.angle_beta   90.00
_cell.angle_gamma   90.00
#
_symmetry.space_group_name_H-M   'P 1'
#
loop_
_entity.id
_entity.type
_entity.pdbx_description
1 polymer ?
#
loop_
_entity_poly.entity_id
_entity_poly.type
_entity_poly.pdbx_seq_one_letter_code
_entity_poly.pdbx_strand_id
1 'polypeptide(L)'
;MLQERNAARVILVADGRVLLQHGFDPGRPEAGTWWLTPGGGLNDGESVEDGAVREVLEETGLRLSPAQLGPVIATRVANFEFEHRRFRQSESFFAVNVDAFTPQHHGWDEVEQRALLDHRWWTVDELRATDETVYPSELADVVQGVLDKTLATPIKLSGDPDGRIA
;
A
#
# COMPACT_ATOMS: atom_id res chain seq x y z
N MET A 1 14.38 -9.36 -17.25
CA MET A 1 13.45 -8.53 -18.03
C MET A 1 12.66 -7.65 -17.08
N LEU A 2 12.50 -6.37 -17.41
CA LEU A 2 11.68 -5.45 -16.64
C LEU A 2 10.19 -5.70 -16.95
N GLN A 3 9.39 -5.88 -15.90
CA GLN A 3 7.95 -6.04 -16.02
C GLN A 3 7.26 -4.72 -15.67
N GLU A 4 6.43 -4.22 -16.55
CA GLU A 4 5.59 -3.06 -16.26
C GLU A 4 4.21 -3.52 -15.82
N ARG A 5 3.69 -2.90 -14.75
CA ARG A 5 2.34 -3.19 -14.26
C ARG A 5 1.71 -1.99 -13.58
N ASN A 6 0.39 -2.02 -13.48
CA ASN A 6 -0.38 -1.08 -12.70
C ASN A 6 -0.79 -1.72 -11.37
N ALA A 7 -0.91 -0.91 -10.35
CA ALA A 7 -1.31 -1.33 -9.02
C ALA A 7 -2.24 -0.31 -8.36
N ALA A 8 -3.05 -0.77 -7.45
CA ALA A 8 -3.90 0.06 -6.60
C ALA A 8 -3.47 -0.08 -5.15
N ARG A 9 -3.46 1.02 -4.42
CA ARG A 9 -3.16 1.08 -2.99
C ARG A 9 -4.25 1.83 -2.26
N VAL A 10 -4.58 1.44 -1.05
CA VAL A 10 -5.60 2.10 -0.25
C VAL A 10 -5.04 2.53 1.10
N ILE A 11 -5.17 3.81 1.38
CA ILE A 11 -4.86 4.40 2.68
C ILE A 11 -6.12 4.28 3.54
N LEU A 12 -6.18 3.24 4.37
CA LEU A 12 -7.28 3.03 5.30
C LEU A 12 -6.99 3.78 6.60
N VAL A 13 -7.83 4.74 6.94
CA VAL A 13 -7.66 5.52 8.17
C VAL A 13 -8.83 5.30 9.12
N ALA A 14 -8.52 5.13 10.40
CA ALA A 14 -9.47 4.97 11.49
C ALA A 14 -8.88 5.53 12.77
N ASP A 15 -9.63 6.32 13.51
CA ASP A 15 -9.21 6.87 14.81
C ASP A 15 -7.82 7.55 14.77
N GLY A 16 -7.54 8.30 13.70
CA GLY A 16 -6.27 8.99 13.52
C GLY A 16 -5.08 8.11 13.16
N ARG A 17 -5.33 6.87 12.78
CA ARG A 17 -4.30 5.88 12.41
C ARG A 17 -4.49 5.38 11.00
N VAL A 18 -3.40 4.91 10.42
CA VAL A 18 -3.39 4.24 9.10
C VAL A 18 -3.01 2.78 9.27
N LEU A 19 -3.67 1.92 8.49
CA LEU A 19 -3.34 0.49 8.47
C LEU A 19 -2.22 0.21 7.50
N LEU A 20 -1.16 -0.42 7.98
CA LEU A 20 -0.04 -0.87 7.15
C LEU A 20 0.17 -2.38 7.27
N GLN A 21 0.72 -2.94 6.23
CA GLN A 21 1.15 -4.33 6.14
C GLN A 21 2.66 -4.41 6.26
N HIS A 22 3.15 -5.37 7.03
CA HIS A 22 4.56 -5.67 7.19
C HIS A 22 4.96 -6.77 6.24
N GLY A 23 5.99 -6.56 5.45
CA GLY A 23 6.41 -7.51 4.44
C GLY A 23 7.92 -7.60 4.27
N PHE A 24 8.36 -8.57 3.50
CA PHE A 24 9.75 -8.77 3.09
C PHE A 24 9.79 -9.50 1.74
N ASP A 25 10.96 -9.52 1.11
CA ASP A 25 11.17 -10.27 -0.13
C ASP A 25 11.70 -11.68 0.19
N PRO A 26 10.89 -12.73 -0.03
CA PRO A 26 11.37 -14.10 0.17
C PRO A 26 12.59 -14.46 -0.69
N GLY A 27 12.75 -13.82 -1.84
CA GLY A 27 13.93 -14.01 -2.71
C GLY A 27 15.19 -13.34 -2.20
N ARG A 28 15.05 -12.36 -1.27
CA ARG A 28 16.18 -11.62 -0.68
C ARG A 28 15.88 -11.26 0.77
N PRO A 29 15.77 -12.23 1.68
CA PRO A 29 15.42 -11.95 3.07
C PRO A 29 16.44 -11.03 3.77
N GLU A 30 17.68 -10.99 3.32
CA GLU A 30 18.72 -10.10 3.83
C GLU A 30 18.48 -8.62 3.51
N ALA A 31 17.58 -8.30 2.57
CA ALA A 31 17.19 -6.92 2.27
C ALA A 31 16.33 -6.27 3.38
N GLY A 32 15.89 -7.07 4.36
CA GLY A 32 15.11 -6.60 5.50
C GLY A 32 13.62 -6.59 5.25
N THR A 33 12.90 -5.87 6.09
CA THR A 33 11.44 -5.77 6.06
C THR A 33 11.00 -4.34 5.81
N TRP A 34 9.74 -4.16 5.44
CA TRP A 34 9.15 -2.84 5.21
C TRP A 34 7.64 -2.86 5.53
N TRP A 35 7.11 -1.65 5.69
CA TRP A 35 5.68 -1.42 5.86
C TRP A 35 5.13 -0.70 4.64
N LEU A 36 3.94 -1.11 4.19
CA LEU A 36 3.25 -0.47 3.09
C LEU A 36 1.73 -0.56 3.25
N THR A 37 1.03 0.26 2.48
CA THR A 37 -0.44 0.26 2.47
C THR A 37 -0.98 -0.99 1.78
N PRO A 38 -2.17 -1.47 2.16
CA PRO A 38 -2.86 -2.53 1.44
C PRO A 38 -3.00 -2.22 -0.05
N GLY A 39 -2.83 -3.22 -0.87
CA GLY A 39 -2.94 -3.10 -2.32
C GLY A 39 -1.99 -4.03 -3.05
N GLY A 40 -2.04 -3.96 -4.37
CA GLY A 40 -1.18 -4.79 -5.22
C GLY A 40 -1.47 -4.59 -6.70
N GLY A 41 -0.86 -5.43 -7.51
CA GLY A 41 -0.99 -5.40 -8.96
C GLY A 41 -2.39 -5.70 -9.45
N LEU A 42 -2.79 -5.01 -10.51
CA LEU A 42 -4.07 -5.24 -11.16
C LEU A 42 -4.02 -6.50 -12.03
N ASN A 43 -5.14 -7.21 -12.09
CA ASN A 43 -5.36 -8.27 -13.07
C ASN A 43 -5.63 -7.67 -14.45
N ASP A 44 -5.43 -8.46 -15.49
CA ASP A 44 -5.71 -8.03 -16.87
C ASP A 44 -7.17 -7.58 -17.01
N GLY A 45 -7.37 -6.37 -17.52
CA GLY A 45 -8.69 -5.79 -17.73
C GLY A 45 -9.39 -5.30 -16.45
N GLU A 46 -8.74 -5.39 -15.29
CA GLU A 46 -9.28 -4.90 -14.02
C GLU A 46 -9.12 -3.39 -13.92
N SER A 47 -10.18 -2.70 -13.48
CA SER A 47 -10.09 -1.28 -13.16
C SER A 47 -9.27 -1.05 -11.89
N VAL A 48 -8.73 0.16 -11.72
CA VAL A 48 -7.99 0.52 -10.51
C VAL A 48 -8.88 0.39 -9.26
N GLU A 49 -10.14 0.79 -9.37
CA GLU A 49 -11.13 0.72 -8.29
C GLU A 49 -11.45 -0.74 -7.91
N ASP A 50 -11.69 -1.59 -8.90
CA ASP A 50 -11.98 -2.99 -8.65
C ASP A 50 -10.77 -3.71 -8.04
N GLY A 51 -9.58 -3.41 -8.52
CA GLY A 51 -8.34 -3.93 -7.97
C GLY A 51 -8.13 -3.50 -6.52
N ALA A 52 -8.39 -2.23 -6.21
CA ALA A 52 -8.30 -1.73 -4.84
C ALA A 52 -9.26 -2.46 -3.90
N VAL A 53 -10.52 -2.62 -4.31
CA VAL A 53 -11.53 -3.34 -3.53
C VAL A 53 -11.13 -4.80 -3.30
N ARG A 54 -10.68 -5.47 -4.35
CA ARG A 54 -10.25 -6.87 -4.28
C ARG A 54 -9.06 -7.05 -3.32
N GLU A 55 -8.01 -6.24 -3.50
CA GLU A 55 -6.80 -6.33 -2.68
C GLU A 55 -7.09 -6.05 -1.20
N VAL A 56 -7.89 -5.04 -0.88
CA VAL A 56 -8.26 -4.74 0.51
C VAL A 56 -9.01 -5.91 1.14
N LEU A 57 -9.92 -6.53 0.41
CA LEU A 57 -10.65 -7.69 0.90
C LEU A 57 -9.73 -8.89 1.16
N GLU A 58 -8.86 -9.20 0.20
CA GLU A 58 -7.92 -10.33 0.31
C GLU A 58 -6.94 -10.15 1.46
N GLU A 59 -6.42 -8.95 1.62
CA GLU A 59 -5.34 -8.67 2.58
C GLU A 59 -5.83 -8.32 3.98
N THR A 60 -7.02 -7.75 4.12
CA THR A 60 -7.51 -7.25 5.42
C THR A 60 -8.85 -7.81 5.86
N GLY A 61 -9.59 -8.42 4.96
CA GLY A 61 -10.95 -8.89 5.20
C GLY A 61 -12.03 -7.80 5.13
N LEU A 62 -11.63 -6.54 4.91
CA LEU A 62 -12.58 -5.43 4.82
C LEU A 62 -13.24 -5.39 3.43
N ARG A 63 -14.56 -5.35 3.42
CA ARG A 63 -15.34 -5.19 2.19
C ARG A 63 -15.61 -3.72 1.91
N LEU A 64 -15.10 -3.24 0.79
CA LEU A 64 -15.39 -1.91 0.26
C LEU A 64 -16.20 -2.03 -1.03
N SER A 65 -16.99 -0.99 -1.33
CA SER A 65 -17.53 -0.80 -2.68
C SER A 65 -16.66 0.21 -3.44
N PRO A 66 -16.62 0.17 -4.78
CA PRO A 66 -15.88 1.16 -5.55
C PRO A 66 -16.29 2.61 -5.24
N ALA A 67 -17.57 2.84 -4.93
CA ALA A 67 -18.07 4.17 -4.58
C ALA A 67 -17.47 4.75 -3.30
N GLN A 68 -17.01 3.91 -2.37
CA GLN A 68 -16.39 4.34 -1.11
C GLN A 68 -14.95 4.83 -1.30
N LEU A 69 -14.31 4.49 -2.41
CA LEU A 69 -12.92 4.85 -2.65
C LEU A 69 -12.72 6.34 -2.92
N GLY A 70 -13.71 7.01 -3.49
CA GLY A 70 -13.56 8.38 -3.97
C GLY A 70 -12.53 8.50 -5.10
N PRO A 71 -11.98 9.70 -5.32
CA PRO A 71 -10.99 9.91 -6.37
C PRO A 71 -9.61 9.35 -5.99
N VAL A 72 -8.77 9.14 -7.00
CA VAL A 72 -7.33 8.92 -6.80
C VAL A 72 -6.72 10.16 -6.16
N ILE A 73 -6.09 10.00 -5.00
CA ILE A 73 -5.49 11.10 -4.25
C ILE A 73 -4.00 11.27 -4.49
N ALA A 74 -3.34 10.22 -4.92
CA ALA A 74 -1.91 10.23 -5.17
C ALA A 74 -1.53 9.19 -6.22
N THR A 75 -0.42 9.43 -6.90
CA THR A 75 0.20 8.49 -7.83
C THR A 75 1.68 8.36 -7.54
N ARG A 76 2.24 7.21 -7.88
CA ARG A 76 3.66 6.89 -7.69
C ARG A 76 4.12 5.94 -8.78
N VAL A 77 5.35 6.08 -9.23
CA VAL A 77 6.02 5.07 -10.05
C VAL A 77 7.17 4.49 -9.22
N ALA A 78 7.05 3.22 -8.88
CA ALA A 78 8.06 2.50 -8.13
C ALA A 78 8.83 1.53 -9.02
N ASN A 79 10.16 1.54 -8.90
CA ASN A 79 11.03 0.55 -9.52
C ASN A 79 11.60 -0.32 -8.42
N PHE A 80 11.38 -1.61 -8.51
CA PHE A 80 11.82 -2.53 -7.46
C PHE A 80 12.10 -3.93 -8.00
N GLU A 81 12.76 -4.72 -7.18
CA GLU A 81 12.95 -6.14 -7.41
C GLU A 81 12.21 -6.93 -6.31
N PHE A 82 11.52 -7.96 -6.72
CA PHE A 82 10.81 -8.87 -5.82
C PHE A 82 10.88 -10.29 -6.38
N GLU A 83 11.28 -11.25 -5.56
CA GLU A 83 11.48 -12.64 -5.96
C GLU A 83 12.32 -12.78 -7.25
N HIS A 84 13.42 -12.03 -7.32
CA HIS A 84 14.36 -12.01 -8.48
C HIS A 84 13.74 -11.48 -9.78
N ARG A 85 12.58 -10.81 -9.72
CA ARG A 85 11.95 -10.13 -10.86
C ARG A 85 12.01 -8.63 -10.68
N ARG A 86 12.23 -7.92 -11.77
CA ARG A 86 12.30 -6.46 -11.78
C ARG A 86 10.98 -5.88 -12.25
N PHE A 87 10.45 -4.92 -11.51
CA PHE A 87 9.19 -4.28 -11.79
C PHE A 87 9.33 -2.77 -11.93
N ARG A 88 8.56 -2.21 -12.86
CA ARG A 88 8.19 -0.81 -12.88
C ARG A 88 6.68 -0.75 -12.66
N GLN A 89 6.28 -0.25 -11.52
CA GLN A 89 4.88 -0.29 -11.08
C GLN A 89 4.33 1.12 -10.97
N SER A 90 3.24 1.38 -11.72
CA SER A 90 2.48 2.60 -11.62
C SER A 90 1.36 2.41 -10.61
N GLU A 91 1.41 3.12 -9.49
CA GLU A 91 0.49 2.98 -8.37
C GLU A 91 -0.49 4.14 -8.33
N SER A 92 -1.75 3.82 -8.08
CA SER A 92 -2.81 4.78 -7.77
C SER A 92 -3.26 4.57 -6.33
N PHE A 93 -3.32 5.65 -5.56
CA PHE A 93 -3.68 5.63 -4.14
C PHE A 93 -5.07 6.21 -3.94
N PHE A 94 -5.87 5.50 -3.14
CA PHE A 94 -7.15 5.97 -2.60
C PHE A 94 -7.03 6.15 -1.09
N ALA A 95 -7.87 6.99 -0.50
CA ALA A 95 -7.98 7.11 0.95
C ALA A 95 -9.41 6.90 1.39
N VAL A 96 -9.62 6.04 2.39
CA VAL A 96 -10.94 5.71 2.90
C VAL A 96 -10.94 5.78 4.42
N ASN A 97 -11.88 6.54 4.98
CA ASN A 97 -12.17 6.52 6.42
C ASN A 97 -13.04 5.31 6.72
N VAL A 98 -12.63 4.51 7.69
CA VAL A 98 -13.34 3.31 8.12
C VAL A 98 -13.45 3.29 9.64
N ASP A 99 -14.35 2.46 10.15
CA ASP A 99 -14.35 2.12 11.57
C ASP A 99 -13.17 1.20 11.87
N ALA A 100 -12.56 1.37 13.04
CA ALA A 100 -11.44 0.53 13.45
C ALA A 100 -11.86 -0.95 13.45
N PHE A 101 -11.03 -1.80 12.92
CA PHE A 101 -11.26 -3.25 12.84
C PHE A 101 -9.95 -4.00 13.03
N THR A 102 -10.07 -5.29 13.32
CA THR A 102 -8.91 -6.19 13.35
C THR A 102 -8.73 -6.82 11.97
N PRO A 103 -7.63 -6.52 11.26
CA PRO A 103 -7.38 -7.09 9.95
C PRO A 103 -7.27 -8.60 10.00
N GLN A 104 -7.90 -9.26 9.02
CA GLN A 104 -7.80 -10.69 8.80
C GLN A 104 -7.54 -10.91 7.32
N HIS A 105 -6.50 -11.66 7.00
CA HIS A 105 -6.24 -12.00 5.61
C HIS A 105 -7.17 -13.11 5.14
N HIS A 106 -7.81 -12.89 4.00
CA HIS A 106 -8.64 -13.86 3.32
C HIS A 106 -8.20 -13.96 1.87
N GLY A 107 -7.87 -15.16 1.42
CA GLY A 107 -7.51 -15.36 0.04
C GLY A 107 -6.13 -14.87 -0.34
N TRP A 108 -5.19 -14.81 0.61
CA TRP A 108 -3.80 -14.60 0.28
C TRP A 108 -3.31 -15.68 -0.68
N ASP A 109 -2.71 -15.28 -1.77
CA ASP A 109 -2.04 -16.21 -2.66
C ASP A 109 -0.75 -16.76 -2.02
N GLU A 110 -0.09 -17.70 -2.70
CA GLU A 110 1.13 -18.33 -2.16
C GLU A 110 2.28 -17.34 -1.94
N VAL A 111 2.36 -16.29 -2.77
CA VAL A 111 3.39 -15.26 -2.65
C VAL A 111 3.11 -14.38 -1.44
N GLU A 112 1.87 -13.94 -1.26
CA GLU A 112 1.45 -13.11 -0.12
C GLU A 112 1.64 -13.85 1.19
N GLN A 113 1.30 -15.14 1.26
CA GLN A 113 1.49 -15.97 2.45
C GLN A 113 2.97 -16.07 2.86
N ARG A 114 3.89 -16.01 1.89
CA ARG A 114 5.33 -16.05 2.16
C ARG A 114 5.93 -14.70 2.46
N ALA A 115 5.37 -13.63 1.90
CA ALA A 115 5.95 -12.29 1.90
C ALA A 115 5.37 -11.36 2.97
N LEU A 116 4.12 -11.58 3.42
CA LEU A 116 3.47 -10.75 4.42
C LEU A 116 3.58 -11.36 5.81
N LEU A 117 3.95 -10.55 6.80
CA LEU A 117 4.18 -10.97 8.18
C LEU A 117 2.98 -10.62 9.08
N ASP A 118 2.56 -9.35 9.11
CA ASP A 118 1.47 -8.89 9.96
C ASP A 118 0.90 -7.55 9.49
N HIS A 119 -0.07 -7.03 10.25
CA HIS A 119 -0.66 -5.72 10.07
C HIS A 119 -0.49 -4.90 11.35
N ARG A 120 -0.44 -3.59 11.21
CA ARG A 120 -0.42 -2.66 12.33
C ARG A 120 -1.08 -1.34 11.96
N TRP A 121 -1.83 -0.78 12.90
CA TRP A 121 -2.34 0.58 12.84
C TRP A 121 -1.29 1.54 13.39
N TRP A 122 -0.95 2.54 12.57
CA TRP A 122 0.10 3.51 12.88
C TRP A 122 -0.48 4.91 13.04
N THR A 123 -0.08 5.64 14.08
CA THR A 123 -0.31 7.08 14.13
C THR A 123 0.70 7.81 13.24
N VAL A 124 0.39 9.05 12.87
CA VAL A 124 1.34 9.89 12.10
C VAL A 124 2.63 10.09 12.89
N ASP A 125 2.54 10.32 14.19
CA ASP A 125 3.72 10.51 15.04
C ASP A 125 4.60 9.25 15.08
N GLU A 126 3.99 8.08 15.16
CA GLU A 126 4.73 6.79 15.08
C GLU A 126 5.42 6.64 13.73
N LEU A 127 4.76 7.01 12.62
CA LEU A 127 5.37 6.96 11.29
C LEU A 127 6.58 7.89 11.18
N ARG A 128 6.51 9.08 11.79
CA ARG A 128 7.61 10.04 11.77
C ARG A 128 8.78 9.66 12.66
N ALA A 129 8.52 8.91 13.72
CA ALA A 129 9.52 8.52 14.72
C ALA A 129 10.21 7.19 14.43
N THR A 130 9.66 6.35 13.55
CA THR A 130 10.18 5.00 13.32
C THR A 130 11.47 5.00 12.49
N ASP A 131 12.38 4.10 12.85
CA ASP A 131 13.55 3.77 12.04
C ASP A 131 13.25 2.65 11.01
N GLU A 132 12.08 2.05 11.08
CA GLU A 132 11.66 1.02 10.14
C GLU A 132 11.35 1.62 8.77
N THR A 133 11.54 0.83 7.73
CA THR A 133 11.26 1.26 6.37
C THR A 133 9.75 1.29 6.10
N VAL A 134 9.26 2.43 5.66
CA VAL A 134 7.86 2.64 5.26
C VAL A 134 7.81 3.19 3.84
N TYR A 135 6.97 2.59 3.02
CA TYR A 135 6.74 3.05 1.64
C TYR A 135 5.30 3.53 1.44
N PRO A 136 5.07 4.63 0.71
CA PRO A 136 6.09 5.57 0.23
C PRO A 136 6.71 6.36 1.40
N SER A 137 7.89 6.93 1.18
CA SER A 137 8.60 7.70 2.22
C SER A 137 7.84 8.94 2.70
N GLU A 138 6.94 9.47 1.87
CA GLU A 138 6.08 10.62 2.20
C GLU A 138 4.79 10.23 2.92
N LEU A 139 4.61 8.96 3.28
CA LEU A 139 3.32 8.45 3.78
C LEU A 139 2.80 9.22 5.00
N ALA A 140 3.67 9.60 5.93
CA ALA A 140 3.27 10.36 7.12
C ALA A 140 2.59 11.68 6.75
N ASP A 141 3.15 12.42 5.80
CA ASP A 141 2.58 13.69 5.33
C ASP A 141 1.29 13.48 4.55
N VAL A 142 1.22 12.42 3.74
CA VAL A 142 0.00 12.06 3.00
C VAL A 142 -1.13 11.72 3.98
N VAL A 143 -0.86 10.90 4.98
CA VAL A 143 -1.85 10.53 6.00
C VAL A 143 -2.30 11.76 6.79
N GLN A 144 -1.37 12.65 7.18
CA GLN A 144 -1.73 13.89 7.86
C GLN A 144 -2.67 14.74 7.00
N GLY A 145 -2.37 14.88 5.71
CA GLY A 145 -3.22 15.61 4.77
C GLY A 145 -4.60 14.99 4.60
N VAL A 146 -4.70 13.67 4.63
CA VAL A 146 -5.99 12.94 4.59
C VAL A 146 -6.79 13.25 5.86
N LEU A 147 -6.17 13.16 7.03
CA LEU A 147 -6.83 13.41 8.31
C LEU A 147 -7.30 14.86 8.44
N ASP A 148 -6.50 15.81 7.98
CA ASP A 148 -6.81 17.25 8.03
C ASP A 148 -7.70 17.71 6.89
N LYS A 149 -7.96 16.86 5.88
CA LYS A 149 -8.69 17.19 4.65
C LYS A 149 -8.07 18.37 3.90
N THR A 150 -6.74 18.46 3.92
CA THR A 150 -5.97 19.54 3.28
C THR A 150 -5.19 19.11 2.06
N LEU A 151 -5.26 17.80 1.71
CA LEU A 151 -4.51 17.26 0.59
C LEU A 151 -5.01 17.82 -0.75
N ALA A 152 -4.12 18.49 -1.49
CA ALA A 152 -4.38 18.86 -2.89
C ALA A 152 -4.23 17.62 -3.76
N THR A 153 -5.32 17.15 -4.37
CA THR A 153 -5.34 15.89 -5.12
C THR A 153 -5.44 16.11 -6.63
N PRO A 154 -4.89 15.20 -7.42
CA PRO A 154 -3.94 14.13 -7.05
C PRO A 154 -2.52 14.68 -6.86
N ILE A 155 -1.78 14.13 -5.91
CA ILE A 155 -0.37 14.44 -5.71
C ILE A 155 0.52 13.34 -6.30
N LYS A 156 1.72 13.71 -6.72
CA LYS A 156 2.69 12.76 -7.23
C LYS A 156 3.73 12.45 -6.15
N LEU A 157 3.81 11.20 -5.76
CA LEU A 157 4.77 10.72 -4.77
C LEU A 157 6.07 10.29 -5.44
N SER A 158 7.19 10.38 -4.73
CA SER A 158 8.46 9.91 -5.23
C SER A 158 8.52 8.38 -5.23
N GLY A 159 9.11 7.82 -6.28
CA GLY A 159 9.58 6.46 -6.27
C GLY A 159 10.81 6.37 -5.37
N ASP A 160 10.97 5.29 -4.63
CA ASP A 160 12.14 5.13 -3.77
C ASP A 160 13.40 4.95 -4.60
N PRO A 161 14.47 5.69 -4.31
CA PRO A 161 15.56 5.91 -5.25
C PRO A 161 16.48 4.71 -5.50
N ASP A 162 16.44 3.69 -4.69
CA ASP A 162 17.46 2.63 -4.72
C ASP A 162 17.00 1.33 -5.35
N GLY A 163 15.90 1.33 -6.10
CA GLY A 163 15.35 0.07 -6.60
C GLY A 163 15.06 -0.92 -5.48
N ARG A 164 14.94 -0.41 -4.27
CA ARG A 164 14.51 -1.21 -3.14
C ARG A 164 13.05 -1.57 -3.32
N ILE A 165 12.72 -2.62 -2.72
CA ILE A 165 11.43 -3.24 -2.82
C ILE A 165 10.35 -2.31 -2.29
N ALA A 166 9.36 -2.09 -3.10
CA ALA A 166 8.16 -1.38 -2.68
C ALA A 166 7.09 -2.36 -2.27
#